data_d40218160daafe6e069f2884cb6d6627
#
_entry.id   d40218160daafe6e069f2884cb6d6627
#
_cell.length_a   1.000
_cell.length_b   1.000
_cell.length_c   1.000
_cell.angle_alpha   90.00
_cell.angle_beta   90.00
_cell.angle_gamma   90.00
#
_symmetry.space_group_name_H-M   'P 1'
#
loop_
_entity.id
_entity.type
_entity.pdbx_description
1 polymer ?
#
loop_
_entity_poly.entity_id
_entity_poly.type
_entity_poly.pdbx_seq_one_letter_code
_entity_poly.pdbx_strand_id
1 'polypeptide(L)'
;MRGPMSLSISTLARCSEEKILSLYGKDNQFPASRAVMAHIRRAAVFWAVFGHVLMASLILMPGTAHAVVEIDITKGNVEALPLAITDFASKDDIGAKIAGVIADDLKRSGLFAPINKAAFIQKITDPNLSPRFEDWRVINAQALVVGRVTAEADGRLRTEFRLWDTFAAEQLIGQQFFTQPENWRRVAHIIADAIYEKLTGEKGYFDTRVVFVSESGPRNDRKKRLAIMDQDSANLRFLTQGDDLVLTPRFSPSRQEVTYMSFANGQPRVYLLQLETGQREIVGNFPGMPFSPRFSPDGQKVIMSLEQNGDANIYTMDLRSRKTTRLTNTTAIDTSPSYSPEGQQIVFESDRGGRQQLYVMNADGSNQKRISFGDGSYSTPVWSPRGDLIAFTKQSGGKFSIGVMRPDGSGERILTTGFHKKGPTW
;
A
#
# COMPACT_ATOMS: atom_id res chain seq x y z
N MET A 1 -35.10 -1.62 -12.36
CA MET A 1 -35.92 -1.27 -13.55
C MET A 1 -36.97 -0.25 -13.16
N ARG A 2 -36.83 0.97 -13.57
CA ARG A 2 -37.77 2.04 -13.88
C ARG A 2 -36.94 3.31 -13.98
N GLY A 3 -36.74 3.78 -15.24
CA GLY A 3 -36.04 5.01 -15.56
C GLY A 3 -36.91 6.24 -15.31
N PRO A 4 -36.33 7.46 -15.23
CA PRO A 4 -37.06 8.68 -14.99
C PRO A 4 -37.83 9.11 -16.27
N MET A 5 -39.14 9.37 -16.13
CA MET A 5 -40.00 9.99 -17.13
C MET A 5 -39.56 11.45 -17.36
N SER A 6 -39.11 11.75 -18.56
CA SER A 6 -38.95 13.12 -19.04
C SER A 6 -40.33 13.71 -19.40
N LEU A 7 -40.85 14.62 -18.58
CA LEU A 7 -42.02 15.43 -18.91
C LEU A 7 -41.58 16.56 -19.83
N SER A 8 -42.15 16.57 -21.05
CA SER A 8 -41.92 17.59 -22.09
C SER A 8 -42.50 18.95 -21.65
N ILE A 9 -41.74 20.03 -21.90
CA ILE A 9 -42.06 21.43 -21.60
C ILE A 9 -43.36 21.92 -22.26
N SER A 10 -43.84 21.21 -23.31
CA SER A 10 -45.12 21.50 -23.99
C SER A 10 -46.38 21.17 -23.17
N THR A 11 -46.27 20.30 -22.16
CA THR A 11 -47.40 19.87 -21.32
C THR A 11 -47.67 20.87 -20.18
N LEU A 12 -46.64 21.57 -19.68
CA LEU A 12 -46.78 22.58 -18.62
C LEU A 12 -47.36 23.91 -19.12
N ALA A 13 -47.12 24.27 -20.37
CA ALA A 13 -47.68 25.48 -20.99
C ALA A 13 -49.18 25.38 -21.22
N ARG A 14 -49.74 24.20 -21.56
CA ARG A 14 -51.16 23.98 -21.74
C ARG A 14 -51.98 23.99 -20.44
N CYS A 15 -51.37 23.55 -19.33
CA CYS A 15 -52.06 23.48 -18.04
C CYS A 15 -52.23 24.86 -17.37
N SER A 16 -51.42 25.88 -17.74
CA SER A 16 -51.56 27.26 -17.27
C SER A 16 -52.59 28.09 -18.05
N GLU A 17 -52.80 27.80 -19.32
CA GLU A 17 -53.82 28.49 -20.13
C GLU A 17 -55.26 28.13 -19.73
N GLU A 18 -55.54 26.86 -19.43
CA GLU A 18 -56.88 26.43 -19.01
C GLU A 18 -57.28 26.95 -17.62
N LYS A 19 -56.34 27.13 -16.69
CA LYS A 19 -56.61 27.66 -15.36
C LYS A 19 -56.86 29.18 -15.35
N ILE A 20 -56.25 29.93 -16.25
CA ILE A 20 -56.48 31.39 -16.37
C ILE A 20 -57.81 31.69 -17.03
N LEU A 21 -58.27 30.87 -17.96
CA LEU A 21 -59.56 31.02 -18.61
C LEU A 21 -60.76 30.64 -17.72
N SER A 22 -60.60 29.86 -16.69
CA SER A 22 -61.65 29.49 -15.72
C SER A 22 -61.94 30.53 -14.65
N LEU A 23 -61.05 31.53 -14.47
CA LEU A 23 -61.15 32.57 -13.45
C LEU A 23 -61.85 33.85 -13.93
N TYR A 24 -62.10 33.97 -15.24
CA TYR A 24 -62.89 35.09 -15.80
C TYR A 24 -64.26 34.61 -16.22
N GLY A 25 -65.26 34.87 -15.38
CA GLY A 25 -66.65 34.51 -15.63
C GLY A 25 -67.20 35.05 -16.98
N LYS A 26 -68.02 34.21 -17.58
CA LYS A 26 -68.85 34.54 -18.74
C LYS A 26 -69.83 35.64 -18.31
N ASP A 27 -69.53 36.89 -18.55
CA ASP A 27 -70.47 38.00 -18.75
C ASP A 27 -69.75 39.31 -18.46
N ASN A 28 -69.08 39.85 -19.47
CA ASN A 28 -68.99 41.30 -19.68
C ASN A 28 -68.34 41.58 -21.05
N GLN A 29 -69.16 42.11 -21.97
CA GLN A 29 -68.74 42.66 -23.27
C GLN A 29 -67.98 43.98 -23.03
N PHE A 30 -66.67 43.94 -23.00
CA PHE A 30 -65.80 45.09 -23.25
C PHE A 30 -64.85 44.75 -24.38
N PRO A 31 -64.77 45.58 -25.48
CA PRO A 31 -63.78 45.34 -26.51
C PRO A 31 -62.41 45.71 -26.02
N ALA A 32 -61.68 44.73 -25.45
CA ALA A 32 -60.27 44.90 -25.16
C ALA A 32 -59.52 45.04 -26.49
N SER A 33 -59.02 46.25 -26.78
CA SER A 33 -58.30 46.56 -28.01
C SER A 33 -57.12 45.53 -28.16
N ARG A 34 -56.92 45.07 -29.43
CA ARG A 34 -55.80 44.14 -29.78
C ARG A 34 -54.39 44.58 -29.20
N ALA A 35 -54.26 45.89 -28.92
CA ALA A 35 -53.07 46.46 -28.36
C ALA A 35 -52.82 46.03 -26.92
N VAL A 36 -53.86 45.92 -26.04
CA VAL A 36 -53.68 45.51 -24.61
C VAL A 36 -53.28 44.05 -24.48
N MET A 37 -53.89 43.18 -25.34
CA MET A 37 -53.52 41.76 -25.36
C MET A 37 -52.05 41.52 -25.87
N ALA A 38 -51.61 42.37 -26.80
CA ALA A 38 -50.21 42.30 -27.28
C ALA A 38 -49.22 42.74 -26.23
N HIS A 39 -49.56 43.70 -25.37
CA HIS A 39 -48.67 44.11 -24.24
C HIS A 39 -48.61 43.07 -23.14
N ILE A 40 -49.69 42.42 -22.77
CA ILE A 40 -49.75 41.35 -21.78
C ILE A 40 -48.94 40.13 -22.26
N ARG A 41 -49.07 39.75 -23.56
CA ARG A 41 -48.26 38.67 -24.13
C ARG A 41 -46.75 38.99 -24.16
N ARG A 42 -46.36 40.24 -24.46
CA ARG A 42 -44.95 40.66 -24.44
C ARG A 42 -44.41 40.69 -23.04
N ALA A 43 -45.16 41.13 -22.02
CA ALA A 43 -44.76 41.10 -20.62
C ALA A 43 -44.61 39.67 -20.10
N ALA A 44 -45.52 38.76 -20.41
CA ALA A 44 -45.44 37.35 -19.99
C ALA A 44 -44.22 36.63 -20.59
N VAL A 45 -43.92 36.88 -21.88
CA VAL A 45 -42.73 36.34 -22.53
C VAL A 45 -41.44 36.91 -21.92
N PHE A 46 -41.43 38.22 -21.59
CA PHE A 46 -40.27 38.86 -20.97
C PHE A 46 -39.99 38.29 -19.58
N TRP A 47 -41.00 38.10 -18.74
CA TRP A 47 -40.86 37.48 -17.43
C TRP A 47 -40.47 35.99 -17.50
N ALA A 48 -40.99 35.25 -18.49
CA ALA A 48 -40.58 33.86 -18.69
C ALA A 48 -39.12 33.75 -19.14
N VAL A 49 -38.64 34.59 -20.07
CA VAL A 49 -37.25 34.63 -20.50
C VAL A 49 -36.32 35.09 -19.38
N PHE A 50 -36.74 36.14 -18.62
CA PHE A 50 -35.96 36.63 -17.46
C PHE A 50 -35.85 35.58 -16.36
N GLY A 51 -36.92 34.83 -16.05
CA GLY A 51 -36.93 33.72 -15.13
C GLY A 51 -36.00 32.57 -15.56
N HIS A 52 -35.96 32.25 -16.85
CA HIS A 52 -35.05 31.20 -17.39
C HIS A 52 -33.58 31.64 -17.39
N VAL A 53 -33.28 32.93 -17.63
CA VAL A 53 -31.93 33.50 -17.57
C VAL A 53 -31.43 33.55 -16.12
N LEU A 54 -32.30 33.90 -15.16
CA LEU A 54 -31.97 33.91 -13.74
C LEU A 54 -31.73 32.49 -13.20
N MET A 55 -32.55 31.53 -13.65
CA MET A 55 -32.38 30.11 -13.28
C MET A 55 -31.12 29.49 -13.89
N ALA A 56 -30.79 29.86 -15.13
CA ALA A 56 -29.56 29.41 -15.80
C ALA A 56 -28.31 30.02 -15.14
N SER A 57 -28.36 31.25 -14.62
CA SER A 57 -27.26 31.88 -13.92
C SER A 57 -27.03 31.26 -12.54
N LEU A 58 -28.05 30.74 -11.84
CA LEU A 58 -27.88 29.99 -10.57
C LEU A 58 -27.23 28.58 -10.76
N ILE A 59 -27.44 27.98 -11.95
CA ILE A 59 -26.84 26.65 -12.26
C ILE A 59 -25.38 26.79 -12.69
N LEU A 60 -24.94 27.96 -13.12
CA LEU A 60 -23.59 28.25 -13.57
C LEU A 60 -22.69 28.86 -12.45
N MET A 61 -23.07 28.80 -11.18
CA MET A 61 -22.12 29.10 -10.11
C MET A 61 -21.07 28.00 -10.13
N PRO A 62 -19.80 28.30 -10.44
CA PRO A 62 -18.74 27.32 -10.28
C PRO A 62 -18.71 26.98 -8.80
N GLY A 63 -19.12 25.75 -8.47
CA GLY A 63 -18.81 25.21 -7.16
C GLY A 63 -17.30 25.33 -7.00
N THR A 64 -16.83 25.96 -5.92
CA THR A 64 -15.42 25.96 -5.59
C THR A 64 -15.01 24.50 -5.42
N ALA A 65 -14.44 23.91 -6.47
CA ALA A 65 -13.77 22.64 -6.39
C ALA A 65 -12.57 22.86 -5.46
N HIS A 66 -12.71 22.55 -4.18
CA HIS A 66 -11.57 22.43 -3.30
C HIS A 66 -10.78 21.22 -3.76
N ALA A 67 -9.61 21.46 -4.34
CA ALA A 67 -8.66 20.40 -4.64
C ALA A 67 -8.21 19.84 -3.29
N VAL A 68 -8.69 18.66 -2.93
CA VAL A 68 -8.18 17.89 -1.78
C VAL A 68 -6.72 17.54 -2.06
N VAL A 69 -5.84 17.72 -1.08
CA VAL A 69 -4.44 17.34 -1.20
C VAL A 69 -4.35 15.83 -1.43
N GLU A 70 -3.90 15.45 -2.63
CA GLU A 70 -3.69 14.05 -3.03
C GLU A 70 -2.39 13.95 -3.84
N ILE A 71 -1.60 12.90 -3.59
CA ILE A 71 -0.37 12.63 -4.31
C ILE A 71 -0.65 11.61 -5.41
N ASP A 72 -0.50 12.02 -6.66
CA ASP A 72 -0.55 11.09 -7.79
C ASP A 72 0.80 10.38 -7.97
N ILE A 73 0.90 9.18 -7.39
CA ILE A 73 2.11 8.33 -7.44
C ILE A 73 2.34 7.65 -8.79
N THR A 74 1.44 7.79 -9.75
CA THR A 74 1.58 7.20 -11.09
C THR A 74 2.52 8.00 -11.98
N LYS A 75 2.80 9.25 -11.65
CA LYS A 75 3.75 10.11 -12.36
C LYS A 75 5.18 9.77 -11.98
N GLY A 76 6.04 9.58 -12.96
CA GLY A 76 7.42 9.12 -12.78
C GLY A 76 8.38 10.08 -12.04
N ASN A 77 7.95 11.30 -11.71
CA ASN A 77 8.69 12.27 -10.89
C ASN A 77 7.67 13.02 -10.03
N VAL A 78 7.52 12.61 -8.78
CA VAL A 78 6.61 13.24 -7.82
C VAL A 78 7.42 14.15 -6.91
N GLU A 79 7.07 15.43 -6.85
CA GLU A 79 7.61 16.34 -5.84
C GLU A 79 7.07 15.95 -4.47
N ALA A 80 7.97 15.82 -3.48
CA ALA A 80 7.59 15.39 -2.14
C ALA A 80 6.69 16.46 -1.47
N LEU A 81 5.52 16.03 -0.98
CA LEU A 81 4.51 16.89 -0.37
C LEU A 81 5.00 17.46 0.96
N PRO A 82 5.10 18.80 1.10
CA PRO A 82 5.46 19.43 2.36
C PRO A 82 4.35 19.24 3.40
N LEU A 83 4.69 18.62 4.55
CA LEU A 83 3.73 18.48 5.64
C LEU A 83 4.33 18.88 6.99
N ALA A 84 3.51 19.43 7.86
CA ALA A 84 3.88 19.74 9.24
C ALA A 84 3.36 18.65 10.18
N ILE A 85 4.24 18.15 11.06
CA ILE A 85 3.88 17.18 12.10
C ILE A 85 4.26 17.79 13.44
N THR A 86 3.27 18.21 14.22
CA THR A 86 3.51 18.78 15.55
C THR A 86 3.87 17.68 16.54
N ASP A 87 4.58 18.02 17.61
CA ASP A 87 4.66 17.13 18.76
C ASP A 87 3.25 16.89 19.30
N PHE A 88 2.90 15.63 19.52
CA PHE A 88 1.60 15.31 20.11
C PHE A 88 1.59 15.78 21.57
N ALA A 89 0.54 16.45 21.96
CA ALA A 89 0.40 16.93 23.34
C ALA A 89 0.43 15.73 24.31
N SER A 90 1.35 15.73 25.26
CA SER A 90 1.51 14.68 26.26
C SER A 90 2.08 15.26 27.56
N LYS A 91 2.00 14.50 28.66
CA LYS A 91 2.61 14.88 29.93
C LYS A 91 4.12 14.66 29.97
N ASP A 92 4.61 13.78 29.10
CA ASP A 92 6.00 13.36 28.95
C ASP A 92 6.49 13.51 27.50
N ASP A 93 7.62 12.89 27.16
CA ASP A 93 8.22 12.96 25.82
C ASP A 93 7.60 12.00 24.79
N ILE A 94 6.62 11.17 25.17
CA ILE A 94 6.03 10.15 24.29
C ILE A 94 5.36 10.77 23.06
N GLY A 95 4.73 11.93 23.22
CA GLY A 95 4.11 12.64 22.11
C GLY A 95 5.10 13.11 21.06
N ALA A 96 6.27 13.61 21.48
CA ALA A 96 7.34 14.00 20.59
C ALA A 96 7.98 12.79 19.89
N LYS A 97 8.14 11.67 20.61
CA LYS A 97 8.64 10.40 20.05
C LYS A 97 7.72 9.84 18.98
N ILE A 98 6.41 9.82 19.22
CA ILE A 98 5.41 9.38 18.22
C ILE A 98 5.47 10.26 16.98
N ALA A 99 5.44 11.59 17.15
CA ALA A 99 5.54 12.52 16.03
C ALA A 99 6.85 12.36 15.23
N GLY A 100 7.96 12.06 15.91
CA GLY A 100 9.25 11.76 15.28
C GLY A 100 9.20 10.53 14.39
N VAL A 101 8.65 9.42 14.89
CA VAL A 101 8.51 8.17 14.10
C VAL A 101 7.61 8.39 12.89
N ILE A 102 6.46 9.08 13.05
CA ILE A 102 5.58 9.40 11.92
C ILE A 102 6.33 10.22 10.86
N ALA A 103 7.10 11.23 11.27
CA ALA A 103 7.85 12.06 10.35
C ALA A 103 8.92 11.27 9.59
N ASP A 104 9.65 10.40 10.27
CA ASP A 104 10.69 9.56 9.67
C ASP A 104 10.11 8.52 8.70
N ASP A 105 8.97 7.92 9.04
CA ASP A 105 8.25 6.99 8.17
C ASP A 105 7.82 7.66 6.87
N LEU A 106 7.07 8.75 6.98
CA LEU A 106 6.57 9.49 5.83
C LEU A 106 7.71 10.01 4.95
N LYS A 107 8.79 10.55 5.56
CA LYS A 107 9.99 10.98 4.83
C LYS A 107 10.65 9.84 4.07
N ARG A 108 10.73 8.64 4.68
CA ARG A 108 11.37 7.46 4.10
C ARG A 108 10.66 6.95 2.86
N SER A 109 9.34 7.18 2.73
CA SER A 109 8.61 6.86 1.50
C SER A 109 9.07 7.66 0.28
N GLY A 110 9.74 8.81 0.47
CA GLY A 110 10.14 9.72 -0.59
C GLY A 110 9.00 10.59 -1.15
N LEU A 111 7.76 10.39 -0.69
CA LEU A 111 6.58 11.12 -1.15
C LEU A 111 6.26 12.34 -0.27
N PHE A 112 6.87 12.45 0.90
CA PHE A 112 6.60 13.50 1.87
C PHE A 112 7.89 14.21 2.30
N ALA A 113 7.78 15.51 2.53
CA ALA A 113 8.84 16.38 3.04
C ALA A 113 8.41 16.99 4.39
N PRO A 114 8.66 16.32 5.54
CA PRO A 114 8.36 16.89 6.85
C PRO A 114 9.09 18.22 7.06
N ILE A 115 8.33 19.26 7.40
CA ILE A 115 8.85 20.61 7.65
C ILE A 115 9.54 20.64 9.01
N ASN A 116 10.66 21.34 9.10
CA ASN A 116 11.40 21.49 10.35
C ASN A 116 10.51 22.18 11.40
N LYS A 117 10.39 21.59 12.58
CA LYS A 117 9.58 22.11 13.69
C LYS A 117 9.97 23.52 14.15
N ALA A 118 11.23 23.92 13.92
CA ALA A 118 11.68 25.29 14.20
C ALA A 118 10.98 26.37 13.35
N ALA A 119 10.36 25.99 12.23
CA ALA A 119 9.56 26.89 11.40
C ALA A 119 8.12 27.06 11.88
N PHE A 120 7.65 26.28 12.86
CA PHE A 120 6.26 26.30 13.31
C PHE A 120 5.95 27.58 14.08
N ILE A 121 4.93 28.31 13.64
CA ILE A 121 4.49 29.56 14.23
C ILE A 121 3.48 29.27 15.35
N GLN A 122 2.55 28.33 15.13
CA GLN A 122 1.53 27.96 16.11
C GLN A 122 1.97 26.73 16.90
N LYS A 123 1.87 26.79 18.23
CA LYS A 123 1.94 25.63 19.13
C LYS A 123 0.53 25.10 19.35
N ILE A 124 0.25 23.84 18.97
CA ILE A 124 -1.04 23.19 19.16
C ILE A 124 -0.94 22.23 20.35
N THR A 125 -1.83 22.42 21.32
CA THR A 125 -1.90 21.61 22.55
C THR A 125 -3.18 20.78 22.63
N ASP A 126 -4.20 21.12 21.85
CA ASP A 126 -5.45 20.37 21.75
C ASP A 126 -5.77 20.08 20.28
N PRO A 127 -5.74 18.80 19.86
CA PRO A 127 -6.01 18.41 18.46
C PRO A 127 -7.46 18.61 18.05
N ASN A 128 -8.38 18.87 19.01
CA ASN A 128 -9.80 19.09 18.71
C ASN A 128 -10.12 20.55 18.36
N LEU A 129 -9.18 21.46 18.59
CA LEU A 129 -9.31 22.85 18.16
C LEU A 129 -8.87 23.02 16.72
N SER A 130 -9.62 23.83 15.96
CA SER A 130 -9.24 24.18 14.59
C SER A 130 -7.89 24.91 14.59
N PRO A 131 -6.92 24.48 13.77
CA PRO A 131 -5.66 25.20 13.63
C PRO A 131 -5.85 26.59 13.00
N ARG A 132 -4.91 27.50 13.26
CA ARG A 132 -4.80 28.75 12.51
C ARG A 132 -4.09 28.46 11.17
N PHE A 133 -4.87 28.10 10.16
CA PHE A 133 -4.33 27.60 8.87
C PHE A 133 -3.38 28.58 8.18
N GLU A 134 -3.55 29.89 8.39
CA GLU A 134 -2.67 30.90 7.84
C GLU A 134 -1.21 30.75 8.30
N ASP A 135 -1.00 30.42 9.58
CA ASP A 135 0.34 30.20 10.15
C ASP A 135 1.05 29.01 9.45
N TRP A 136 0.29 28.02 8.98
CA TRP A 136 0.82 26.84 8.32
C TRP A 136 1.02 27.04 6.81
N ARG A 137 0.17 27.84 6.16
CA ARG A 137 0.34 28.23 4.75
C ARG A 137 1.60 29.06 4.53
N VAL A 138 1.93 29.96 5.45
CA VAL A 138 3.15 30.80 5.37
C VAL A 138 4.43 29.95 5.29
N ILE A 139 4.47 28.78 5.95
CA ILE A 139 5.59 27.86 5.88
C ILE A 139 5.42 26.77 4.81
N ASN A 140 4.46 26.96 3.88
CA ASN A 140 4.14 26.05 2.79
C ASN A 140 3.76 24.61 3.24
N ALA A 141 3.18 24.45 4.43
CA ALA A 141 2.65 23.15 4.84
C ALA A 141 1.35 22.89 4.08
N GLN A 142 1.32 21.87 3.22
CA GLN A 142 0.11 21.46 2.50
C GLN A 142 -0.80 20.61 3.38
N ALA A 143 -0.19 19.79 4.25
CA ALA A 143 -0.90 19.00 5.24
C ALA A 143 -0.34 19.26 6.64
N LEU A 144 -1.21 19.13 7.66
CA LEU A 144 -0.86 19.33 9.07
C LEU A 144 -1.35 18.13 9.90
N VAL A 145 -0.43 17.51 10.63
CA VAL A 145 -0.73 16.46 11.60
C VAL A 145 -0.61 17.00 13.01
N VAL A 146 -1.67 16.85 13.78
CA VAL A 146 -1.75 17.24 15.19
C VAL A 146 -2.24 16.05 16.02
N GLY A 147 -1.83 15.93 17.28
CA GLY A 147 -2.27 14.82 18.10
C GLY A 147 -2.08 15.04 19.59
N ARG A 148 -2.56 14.06 20.36
CA ARG A 148 -2.44 14.02 21.81
C ARG A 148 -2.28 12.58 22.28
N VAL A 149 -1.48 12.38 23.33
CA VAL A 149 -1.32 11.11 24.03
C VAL A 149 -1.77 11.28 25.47
N THR A 150 -2.66 10.42 25.92
CA THR A 150 -3.20 10.43 27.29
C THR A 150 -3.05 9.04 27.91
N ALA A 151 -2.53 8.97 29.12
CA ALA A 151 -2.58 7.73 29.90
C ALA A 151 -3.99 7.56 30.46
N GLU A 152 -4.58 6.39 30.20
CA GLU A 152 -5.90 6.01 30.71
C GLU A 152 -5.79 5.39 32.11
N ALA A 153 -6.91 5.33 32.84
CA ALA A 153 -6.96 4.81 34.20
C ALA A 153 -6.58 3.32 34.31
N ASP A 154 -6.72 2.56 33.20
CA ASP A 154 -6.36 1.14 33.11
C ASP A 154 -4.88 0.92 32.70
N GLY A 155 -4.09 2.00 32.61
CA GLY A 155 -2.67 1.97 32.29
C GLY A 155 -2.37 1.97 30.77
N ARG A 156 -3.37 1.90 29.91
CA ARG A 156 -3.17 2.02 28.46
C ARG A 156 -2.88 3.46 28.05
N LEU A 157 -2.26 3.62 26.90
CA LEU A 157 -2.14 4.90 26.21
C LEU A 157 -3.28 5.05 25.22
N ARG A 158 -3.96 6.20 25.27
CA ARG A 158 -4.83 6.67 24.19
C ARG A 158 -4.07 7.68 23.37
N THR A 159 -3.88 7.37 22.09
CA THR A 159 -3.26 8.27 21.10
C THR A 159 -4.32 8.68 20.10
N GLU A 160 -4.57 9.97 20.00
CA GLU A 160 -5.49 10.56 19.02
C GLU A 160 -4.75 11.51 18.09
N PHE A 161 -5.15 11.55 16.83
CA PHE A 161 -4.59 12.48 15.86
C PHE A 161 -5.64 13.00 14.89
N ARG A 162 -5.31 14.12 14.26
CA ARG A 162 -6.05 14.75 13.16
C ARG A 162 -5.06 15.07 12.05
N LEU A 163 -5.48 14.82 10.82
CA LEU A 163 -4.82 15.26 9.60
C LEU A 163 -5.69 16.34 8.96
N TRP A 164 -5.10 17.47 8.66
CA TRP A 164 -5.75 18.60 8.05
C TRP A 164 -5.15 18.93 6.70
N ASP A 165 -5.98 19.29 5.73
CA ASP A 165 -5.58 20.05 4.56
C ASP A 165 -5.51 21.52 4.96
N THR A 166 -4.34 22.15 4.85
CA THR A 166 -4.14 23.52 5.33
C THR A 166 -4.69 24.55 4.37
N PHE A 167 -4.75 24.23 3.07
CA PHE A 167 -5.27 25.12 2.04
C PHE A 167 -6.80 25.09 1.96
N ALA A 168 -7.39 23.90 2.00
CA ALA A 168 -8.83 23.74 2.09
C ALA A 168 -9.39 24.09 3.48
N ALA A 169 -8.56 24.11 4.53
CA ALA A 169 -8.93 24.27 5.92
C ALA A 169 -9.93 23.18 6.40
N GLU A 170 -9.76 21.96 5.90
CA GLU A 170 -10.63 20.83 6.17
C GLU A 170 -9.89 19.69 6.87
N GLN A 171 -10.59 19.00 7.78
CA GLN A 171 -10.07 17.80 8.41
C GLN A 171 -10.24 16.60 7.47
N LEU A 172 -9.12 16.01 7.04
CA LEU A 172 -9.10 14.86 6.14
C LEU A 172 -9.35 13.54 6.87
N ILE A 173 -8.82 13.40 8.09
CA ILE A 173 -8.93 12.19 8.92
C ILE A 173 -8.83 12.57 10.40
N GLY A 174 -9.51 11.80 11.23
CA GLY A 174 -9.38 11.85 12.68
C GLY A 174 -9.59 10.46 13.25
N GLN A 175 -8.60 9.96 14.00
CA GLN A 175 -8.63 8.62 14.58
C GLN A 175 -8.04 8.62 15.99
N GLN A 176 -8.36 7.57 16.76
CA GLN A 176 -7.77 7.30 18.06
C GLN A 176 -7.46 5.82 18.22
N PHE A 177 -6.40 5.54 18.98
CA PHE A 177 -5.90 4.19 19.23
C PHE A 177 -5.68 4.00 20.73
N PHE A 178 -5.95 2.79 21.20
CA PHE A 178 -5.64 2.37 22.57
C PHE A 178 -4.61 1.26 22.54
N THR A 179 -3.54 1.40 23.31
CA THR A 179 -2.46 0.41 23.32
C THR A 179 -1.77 0.34 24.69
N GLN A 180 -1.05 -0.76 24.94
CA GLN A 180 -0.13 -0.82 26.07
C GLN A 180 1.05 0.13 25.83
N PRO A 181 1.63 0.72 26.87
CA PRO A 181 2.71 1.71 26.76
C PRO A 181 3.89 1.25 25.90
N GLU A 182 4.29 -0.02 26.00
CA GLU A 182 5.38 -0.60 25.23
C GLU A 182 5.16 -0.63 23.72
N ASN A 183 3.90 -0.58 23.25
CA ASN A 183 3.53 -0.62 21.85
C ASN A 183 3.35 0.76 21.20
N TRP A 184 3.78 1.84 21.87
CA TRP A 184 3.62 3.21 21.38
C TRP A 184 4.19 3.41 19.96
N ARG A 185 5.33 2.76 19.67
CA ARG A 185 6.00 2.88 18.37
C ARG A 185 5.17 2.28 17.25
N ARG A 186 4.53 1.14 17.49
CA ARG A 186 3.60 0.53 16.53
C ARG A 186 2.42 1.44 16.20
N VAL A 187 1.88 2.14 17.21
CA VAL A 187 0.81 3.14 16.98
C VAL A 187 1.30 4.27 16.08
N ALA A 188 2.55 4.73 16.24
CA ALA A 188 3.11 5.73 15.34
C ALA A 188 3.18 5.26 13.88
N HIS A 189 3.61 4.00 13.64
CA HIS A 189 3.60 3.40 12.30
C HIS A 189 2.19 3.29 11.71
N ILE A 190 1.20 2.85 12.51
CA ILE A 190 -0.20 2.77 12.08
C ILE A 190 -0.77 4.16 11.72
N ILE A 191 -0.41 5.19 12.46
CA ILE A 191 -0.79 6.58 12.13
C ILE A 191 -0.13 7.02 10.83
N ALA A 192 1.15 6.71 10.63
CA ALA A 192 1.85 7.01 9.38
C ALA A 192 1.20 6.28 8.18
N ASP A 193 0.80 5.01 8.35
CA ASP A 193 0.05 4.24 7.35
C ASP A 193 -1.28 4.91 6.99
N ALA A 194 -2.05 5.35 8.01
CA ALA A 194 -3.32 6.01 7.78
C ALA A 194 -3.18 7.37 7.05
N ILE A 195 -2.12 8.13 7.36
CA ILE A 195 -1.80 9.39 6.68
C ILE A 195 -1.38 9.10 5.24
N TYR A 196 -0.51 8.12 5.04
CA TYR A 196 -0.03 7.70 3.72
C TYR A 196 -1.20 7.29 2.83
N GLU A 197 -2.06 6.38 3.30
CA GLU A 197 -3.22 5.90 2.56
C GLU A 197 -4.19 7.04 2.22
N LYS A 198 -4.45 7.96 3.16
CA LYS A 198 -5.34 9.10 2.93
C LYS A 198 -4.84 10.04 1.84
N LEU A 199 -3.51 10.26 1.77
CA LEU A 199 -2.91 11.24 0.86
C LEU A 199 -2.47 10.64 -0.47
N THR A 200 -2.34 9.31 -0.58
CA THR A 200 -1.86 8.64 -1.81
C THR A 200 -2.89 7.70 -2.43
N GLY A 201 -3.95 7.33 -1.69
CA GLY A 201 -4.91 6.29 -2.10
C GLY A 201 -4.37 4.85 -2.01
N GLU A 202 -3.09 4.66 -1.67
CA GLU A 202 -2.43 3.36 -1.55
C GLU A 202 -2.27 2.97 -0.07
N LYS A 203 -2.38 1.69 0.24
CA LYS A 203 -2.16 1.20 1.61
C LYS A 203 -0.77 1.52 2.11
N GLY A 204 -0.68 1.97 3.37
CA GLY A 204 0.59 2.15 4.05
C GLY A 204 1.30 0.82 4.33
N TYR A 205 2.61 0.90 4.62
CA TYR A 205 3.48 -0.25 4.85
C TYR A 205 4.45 -0.04 6.03
N PHE A 206 4.23 0.98 6.85
CA PHE A 206 5.14 1.33 7.95
C PHE A 206 4.95 0.41 9.16
N ASP A 207 3.73 -0.09 9.45
CA ASP A 207 3.50 -1.12 10.48
C ASP A 207 3.91 -2.50 9.96
N THR A 208 5.15 -2.63 9.48
CA THR A 208 5.72 -3.89 9.00
C THR A 208 7.01 -4.24 9.70
N ARG A 209 7.40 -5.51 9.63
CA ARG A 209 8.64 -6.03 10.23
C ARG A 209 9.50 -6.74 9.20
N VAL A 210 10.79 -6.71 9.43
CA VAL A 210 11.79 -7.39 8.61
C VAL A 210 12.33 -8.58 9.38
N VAL A 211 12.25 -9.76 8.78
CA VAL A 211 12.96 -10.95 9.26
C VAL A 211 14.19 -11.19 8.39
N PHE A 212 15.33 -11.42 9.01
CA PHE A 212 16.59 -11.56 8.30
C PHE A 212 17.56 -12.49 9.05
N VAL A 213 18.64 -12.86 8.37
CA VAL A 213 19.75 -13.57 8.99
C VAL A 213 20.82 -12.58 9.42
N SER A 214 21.02 -12.45 10.72
CA SER A 214 22.13 -11.70 11.30
C SER A 214 23.36 -12.57 11.36
N GLU A 215 24.47 -12.07 10.83
CA GLU A 215 25.76 -12.76 10.85
C GLU A 215 26.75 -11.99 11.74
N SER A 216 27.41 -12.70 12.66
CA SER A 216 28.34 -12.11 13.61
C SER A 216 29.50 -13.08 13.89
N GLY A 217 30.58 -12.58 14.52
CA GLY A 217 31.77 -13.37 14.83
C GLY A 217 32.89 -13.28 13.78
N PRO A 218 34.05 -13.86 14.06
CA PRO A 218 35.20 -13.84 13.16
C PRO A 218 34.92 -14.66 11.89
N ARG A 219 35.69 -14.41 10.82
CA ARG A 219 35.47 -15.02 9.50
C ARG A 219 35.41 -16.55 9.50
N ASN A 220 36.16 -17.20 10.38
CA ASN A 220 36.27 -18.65 10.51
C ASN A 220 35.31 -19.26 11.57
N ASP A 221 34.56 -18.41 12.29
CA ASP A 221 33.55 -18.85 13.28
C ASP A 221 32.35 -17.89 13.23
N ARG A 222 31.68 -17.84 12.11
CA ARG A 222 30.51 -17.00 11.88
C ARG A 222 29.26 -17.66 12.45
N LYS A 223 28.62 -16.97 13.39
CA LYS A 223 27.30 -17.35 13.89
C LYS A 223 26.21 -16.67 13.08
N LYS A 224 25.24 -17.46 12.56
CA LYS A 224 24.08 -16.97 11.85
C LYS A 224 22.84 -17.17 12.70
N ARG A 225 22.11 -16.08 12.96
CA ARG A 225 20.91 -16.08 13.77
C ARG A 225 19.75 -15.47 13.00
N LEU A 226 18.58 -16.06 13.12
CA LEU A 226 17.37 -15.36 12.71
C LEU A 226 17.13 -14.18 13.62
N ALA A 227 16.83 -13.04 13.02
CA ALA A 227 16.51 -11.81 13.71
C ALA A 227 15.27 -11.18 13.09
N ILE A 228 14.54 -10.41 13.89
CA ILE A 228 13.39 -9.63 13.49
C ILE A 228 13.53 -8.22 14.04
N MET A 229 13.10 -7.24 13.27
CA MET A 229 13.05 -5.83 13.65
C MET A 229 11.90 -5.13 12.95
N ASP A 230 11.51 -3.96 13.42
CA ASP A 230 10.62 -3.08 12.68
C ASP A 230 11.31 -2.58 11.40
N GLN A 231 10.55 -2.16 10.41
CA GLN A 231 11.10 -1.75 9.12
C GLN A 231 12.04 -0.52 9.21
N ASP A 232 11.99 0.22 10.31
CA ASP A 232 12.85 1.35 10.63
C ASP A 232 14.08 0.96 11.48
N SER A 233 14.36 -0.33 11.59
CA SER A 233 15.47 -0.94 12.36
C SER A 233 15.30 -0.90 13.89
N ALA A 234 14.16 -0.46 14.40
CA ALA A 234 13.88 -0.54 15.84
C ALA A 234 13.46 -1.96 16.27
N ASN A 235 13.37 -2.18 17.58
CA ASN A 235 12.86 -3.40 18.20
C ASN A 235 13.57 -4.69 17.72
N LEU A 236 14.89 -4.59 17.43
CA LEU A 236 15.68 -5.75 17.03
C LEU A 236 15.67 -6.82 18.12
N ARG A 237 15.26 -8.03 17.74
CA ARG A 237 15.41 -9.22 18.61
C ARG A 237 15.85 -10.44 17.81
N PHE A 238 16.59 -11.32 18.46
CA PHE A 238 17.00 -12.59 17.88
C PHE A 238 15.95 -13.67 18.14
N LEU A 239 15.65 -14.46 17.10
CA LEU A 239 14.69 -15.56 17.13
C LEU A 239 15.36 -16.92 17.32
N THR A 240 16.68 -17.02 17.06
CA THR A 240 17.51 -18.23 17.27
C THR A 240 18.82 -17.87 17.95
N GLN A 241 19.46 -18.84 18.60
CA GLN A 241 20.70 -18.63 19.36
C GLN A 241 21.97 -18.64 18.50
N GLY A 242 21.92 -19.22 17.28
CA GLY A 242 23.06 -19.31 16.36
C GLY A 242 23.87 -20.61 16.51
N ASP A 243 23.24 -21.65 17.09
CA ASP A 243 23.84 -22.99 17.22
C ASP A 243 23.82 -23.72 15.89
N ASP A 244 22.83 -23.42 15.05
CA ASP A 244 22.64 -24.00 13.73
C ASP A 244 22.79 -22.95 12.63
N LEU A 245 23.24 -23.38 11.43
CA LEU A 245 23.17 -22.56 10.24
C LEU A 245 21.71 -22.35 9.85
N VAL A 246 21.28 -21.09 9.80
CA VAL A 246 19.92 -20.69 9.38
C VAL A 246 19.96 -19.82 8.11
N LEU A 247 19.02 -20.03 7.20
CA LEU A 247 18.99 -19.36 5.89
C LEU A 247 17.54 -19.04 5.47
N THR A 248 17.41 -18.10 4.56
CA THR A 248 16.21 -17.80 3.76
C THR A 248 14.89 -17.68 4.55
N PRO A 249 14.83 -16.85 5.61
CA PRO A 249 13.59 -16.65 6.33
C PRO A 249 12.54 -15.94 5.47
N ARG A 250 11.27 -16.31 5.64
CA ARG A 250 10.11 -15.68 4.96
C ARG A 250 8.92 -15.61 5.91
N PHE A 251 8.26 -14.46 5.94
CA PHE A 251 7.00 -14.30 6.65
C PHE A 251 5.85 -15.05 5.98
N SER A 252 4.95 -15.56 6.81
CA SER A 252 3.61 -15.93 6.38
C SER A 252 2.80 -14.67 6.06
N PRO A 253 2.05 -14.62 4.95
CA PRO A 253 1.21 -13.47 4.59
C PRO A 253 -0.02 -13.33 5.50
N SER A 254 -0.43 -14.38 6.22
CA SER A 254 -1.68 -14.42 6.97
C SER A 254 -1.52 -14.72 8.46
N ARG A 255 -0.32 -15.13 8.92
CA ARG A 255 -0.07 -15.54 10.30
C ARG A 255 1.23 -14.96 10.83
N GLN A 256 1.35 -14.91 12.16
CA GLN A 256 2.58 -14.51 12.84
C GLN A 256 3.61 -15.66 12.86
N GLU A 257 3.97 -16.12 11.66
CA GLU A 257 4.82 -17.27 11.41
C GLU A 257 5.92 -16.93 10.39
N VAL A 258 7.03 -17.62 10.51
CA VAL A 258 8.18 -17.50 9.60
C VAL A 258 8.61 -18.90 9.17
N THR A 259 8.71 -19.14 7.84
CA THR A 259 9.47 -20.29 7.36
C THR A 259 10.94 -19.93 7.23
N TYR A 260 11.81 -20.88 7.49
CA TYR A 260 13.25 -20.75 7.28
C TYR A 260 13.88 -22.13 7.09
N MET A 261 15.06 -22.12 6.51
CA MET A 261 15.87 -23.33 6.42
C MET A 261 16.87 -23.36 7.58
N SER A 262 17.02 -24.53 8.22
CA SER A 262 18.04 -24.77 9.23
C SER A 262 18.75 -26.08 9.00
N PHE A 263 20.03 -26.12 9.37
CA PHE A 263 20.90 -27.30 9.35
C PHE A 263 21.01 -27.93 10.74
N ALA A 264 19.96 -27.86 11.51
CA ALA A 264 19.92 -28.55 12.80
C ALA A 264 20.22 -30.05 12.63
N ASN A 265 21.07 -30.59 13.50
CA ASN A 265 21.55 -31.96 13.40
C ASN A 265 22.30 -32.31 12.09
N GLY A 266 22.91 -31.32 11.44
CA GLY A 266 23.72 -31.49 10.23
C GLY A 266 22.93 -31.75 8.95
N GLN A 267 21.60 -31.71 9.00
CA GLN A 267 20.76 -31.90 7.81
C GLN A 267 19.86 -30.66 7.54
N PRO A 268 19.80 -30.19 6.27
CA PRO A 268 18.94 -29.09 5.90
C PRO A 268 17.47 -29.49 5.99
N ARG A 269 16.69 -28.71 6.72
CA ARG A 269 15.23 -28.88 6.85
C ARG A 269 14.53 -27.53 6.81
N VAL A 270 13.29 -27.51 6.33
CA VAL A 270 12.41 -26.35 6.41
C VAL A 270 11.67 -26.38 7.75
N TYR A 271 11.77 -25.28 8.47
CA TYR A 271 11.08 -25.07 9.75
C TYR A 271 10.01 -24.00 9.60
N LEU A 272 8.96 -24.15 10.39
CA LEU A 272 7.96 -23.13 10.68
C LEU A 272 8.19 -22.65 12.11
N LEU A 273 8.33 -21.35 12.30
CA LEU A 273 8.51 -20.70 13.59
C LEU A 273 7.32 -19.80 13.89
N GLN A 274 6.63 -20.05 14.98
CA GLN A 274 5.62 -19.18 15.55
C GLN A 274 6.29 -18.02 16.29
N LEU A 275 6.01 -16.78 15.89
CA LEU A 275 6.69 -15.60 16.45
C LEU A 275 6.26 -15.24 17.86
N GLU A 276 5.03 -15.57 18.23
CA GLU A 276 4.46 -15.28 19.56
C GLU A 276 4.94 -16.27 20.61
N THR A 277 4.92 -17.54 20.29
CA THR A 277 5.24 -18.62 21.22
C THR A 277 6.69 -19.07 21.17
N GLY A 278 7.40 -18.78 20.05
CA GLY A 278 8.75 -19.29 19.76
C GLY A 278 8.77 -20.78 19.40
N GLN A 279 7.61 -21.42 19.26
CA GLN A 279 7.52 -22.84 18.89
C GLN A 279 8.03 -23.06 17.46
N ARG A 280 8.81 -24.13 17.28
CA ARG A 280 9.36 -24.54 15.98
C ARG A 280 8.86 -25.92 15.62
N GLU A 281 8.42 -26.09 14.39
CA GLU A 281 8.10 -27.40 13.82
C GLU A 281 8.77 -27.61 12.46
N ILE A 282 9.07 -28.85 12.13
CA ILE A 282 9.57 -29.23 10.80
C ILE A 282 8.39 -29.25 9.85
N VAL A 283 8.46 -28.54 8.74
CA VAL A 283 7.38 -28.43 7.74
C VAL A 283 7.10 -29.78 7.10
N GLY A 284 8.12 -30.59 6.82
CA GLY A 284 7.96 -31.92 6.25
C GLY A 284 9.29 -32.68 6.15
N ASN A 285 9.17 -33.99 5.89
CA ASN A 285 10.29 -34.85 5.54
C ASN A 285 10.35 -34.97 4.02
N PHE A 286 11.30 -34.30 3.40
CA PHE A 286 11.44 -34.28 1.95
C PHE A 286 12.48 -35.29 1.50
N PRO A 287 12.28 -35.91 0.31
CA PRO A 287 13.21 -36.93 -0.21
C PRO A 287 14.55 -36.34 -0.71
N GLY A 288 14.75 -35.03 -0.63
CA GLY A 288 15.95 -34.32 -1.07
C GLY A 288 16.26 -33.14 -0.20
N MET A 289 17.25 -32.32 -0.59
CA MET A 289 17.63 -31.10 0.11
C MET A 289 16.68 -29.96 -0.25
N PRO A 290 15.83 -29.46 0.69
CA PRO A 290 14.94 -28.34 0.41
C PRO A 290 15.69 -27.00 0.50
N PHE A 291 15.33 -26.02 -0.35
CA PHE A 291 15.80 -24.64 -0.21
C PHE A 291 14.80 -23.63 -0.76
N SER A 292 15.01 -22.36 -0.38
CA SER A 292 14.19 -21.22 -0.77
C SER A 292 12.69 -21.37 -0.47
N PRO A 293 12.29 -21.82 0.73
CA PRO A 293 10.88 -21.96 1.06
C PRO A 293 10.19 -20.60 1.06
N ARG A 294 8.96 -20.55 0.49
CA ARG A 294 8.08 -19.38 0.51
C ARG A 294 6.63 -19.81 0.71
N PHE A 295 5.84 -19.00 1.37
CA PHE A 295 4.40 -19.21 1.45
C PHE A 295 3.70 -18.89 0.14
N SER A 296 2.57 -19.56 -0.11
CA SER A 296 1.55 -19.06 -1.04
C SER A 296 0.87 -17.81 -0.47
N PRO A 297 0.26 -16.94 -1.32
CA PRO A 297 -0.39 -15.70 -0.84
C PRO A 297 -1.51 -15.92 0.18
N ASP A 298 -2.19 -17.07 0.13
CA ASP A 298 -3.21 -17.47 1.10
C ASP A 298 -2.64 -18.08 2.40
N GLY A 299 -1.30 -18.29 2.45
CA GLY A 299 -0.63 -18.91 3.60
C GLY A 299 -0.93 -20.39 3.81
N GLN A 300 -1.61 -21.07 2.87
CA GLN A 300 -2.00 -22.47 3.01
C GLN A 300 -0.92 -23.46 2.54
N LYS A 301 -0.02 -23.00 1.68
CA LYS A 301 1.03 -23.83 1.08
C LYS A 301 2.40 -23.20 1.27
N VAL A 302 3.42 -24.07 1.21
CA VAL A 302 4.81 -23.64 1.05
C VAL A 302 5.31 -24.17 -0.28
N ILE A 303 5.89 -23.28 -1.10
CA ILE A 303 6.63 -23.62 -2.31
C ILE A 303 8.12 -23.63 -2.02
N MET A 304 8.87 -24.57 -2.59
CA MET A 304 10.29 -24.72 -2.37
C MET A 304 10.96 -25.41 -3.53
N SER A 305 12.27 -25.35 -3.58
CA SER A 305 13.08 -26.20 -4.45
C SER A 305 13.55 -27.43 -3.67
N LEU A 306 13.51 -28.60 -4.28
CA LEU A 306 14.11 -29.83 -3.75
C LEU A 306 15.19 -30.33 -4.72
N GLU A 307 16.42 -30.47 -4.19
CA GLU A 307 17.52 -31.10 -4.92
C GLU A 307 17.51 -32.59 -4.66
N GLN A 308 17.62 -33.39 -5.74
CA GLN A 308 17.73 -34.83 -5.70
C GLN A 308 18.62 -35.30 -6.88
N ASN A 309 19.65 -36.09 -6.59
CA ASN A 309 20.52 -36.69 -7.58
C ASN A 309 21.20 -35.72 -8.56
N GLY A 310 21.43 -34.46 -8.12
CA GLY A 310 22.01 -33.39 -8.93
C GLY A 310 21.03 -32.50 -9.68
N ASP A 311 19.74 -32.88 -9.74
CA ASP A 311 18.66 -32.04 -10.29
C ASP A 311 17.96 -31.28 -9.18
N ALA A 312 17.49 -30.06 -9.47
CA ALA A 312 16.64 -29.33 -8.54
C ALA A 312 15.31 -28.99 -9.21
N ASN A 313 14.23 -29.30 -8.55
CA ASN A 313 12.88 -29.06 -9.08
C ASN A 313 12.00 -28.30 -8.08
N ILE A 314 10.98 -27.62 -8.59
CA ILE A 314 10.02 -26.87 -7.79
C ILE A 314 8.92 -27.80 -7.28
N TYR A 315 8.67 -27.70 -5.99
CA TYR A 315 7.61 -28.44 -5.28
C TYR A 315 6.74 -27.49 -4.47
N THR A 316 5.50 -27.84 -4.29
CA THR A 316 4.59 -27.22 -3.32
C THR A 316 4.13 -28.24 -2.30
N MET A 317 3.97 -27.80 -1.04
CA MET A 317 3.41 -28.62 0.03
C MET A 317 2.21 -27.87 0.65
N ASP A 318 1.10 -28.58 0.79
CA ASP A 318 -0.04 -28.12 1.56
C ASP A 318 0.26 -28.28 3.06
N LEU A 319 0.17 -27.20 3.83
CA LEU A 319 0.56 -27.18 5.25
C LEU A 319 -0.37 -27.97 6.16
N ARG A 320 -1.63 -28.13 5.76
CA ARG A 320 -2.63 -28.87 6.53
C ARG A 320 -2.51 -30.39 6.31
N SER A 321 -2.51 -30.80 5.04
CA SER A 321 -2.47 -32.22 4.65
C SER A 321 -1.06 -32.79 4.59
N ARG A 322 -0.04 -31.93 4.58
CA ARG A 322 1.39 -32.26 4.37
C ARG A 322 1.66 -32.95 3.01
N LYS A 323 0.69 -32.88 2.08
CA LYS A 323 0.84 -33.43 0.73
C LYS A 323 1.78 -32.56 -0.07
N THR A 324 2.82 -33.18 -0.63
CA THR A 324 3.80 -32.56 -1.54
C THR A 324 3.44 -32.86 -2.98
N THR A 325 3.53 -31.85 -3.86
CA THR A 325 3.29 -31.96 -5.29
C THR A 325 4.46 -31.39 -6.04
N ARG A 326 5.05 -32.13 -6.99
CA ARG A 326 6.11 -31.68 -7.88
C ARG A 326 5.50 -30.84 -9.01
N LEU A 327 6.05 -29.65 -9.28
CA LEU A 327 5.57 -28.71 -10.30
C LEU A 327 6.46 -28.68 -11.54
N THR A 328 7.78 -28.88 -11.39
CA THR A 328 8.70 -29.03 -12.53
C THR A 328 9.30 -30.42 -12.53
N ASN A 329 9.56 -30.96 -13.72
CA ASN A 329 10.13 -32.28 -13.92
C ASN A 329 11.19 -32.24 -15.03
N THR A 330 12.36 -31.69 -14.69
CA THR A 330 13.46 -31.47 -15.60
C THR A 330 14.75 -32.00 -14.97
N THR A 331 15.78 -32.19 -15.78
CA THR A 331 17.14 -32.46 -15.33
C THR A 331 17.93 -31.16 -15.09
N ALA A 332 17.25 -30.04 -15.10
CA ALA A 332 17.81 -28.72 -14.87
C ALA A 332 17.76 -28.36 -13.37
N ILE A 333 18.38 -27.24 -13.04
CA ILE A 333 18.36 -26.64 -11.71
C ILE A 333 17.26 -25.57 -11.69
N ASP A 334 16.04 -25.96 -11.30
CA ASP A 334 14.89 -25.09 -11.14
C ASP A 334 14.80 -24.64 -9.67
N THR A 335 15.01 -23.35 -9.39
CA THR A 335 15.12 -22.84 -8.01
C THR A 335 14.47 -21.48 -7.77
N SER A 336 14.47 -21.04 -6.50
CA SER A 336 14.01 -19.71 -6.06
C SER A 336 12.58 -19.35 -6.49
N PRO A 337 11.58 -20.22 -6.29
CA PRO A 337 10.22 -19.94 -6.72
C PRO A 337 9.59 -18.80 -5.91
N SER A 338 8.72 -18.00 -6.56
CA SER A 338 7.91 -16.97 -5.93
C SER A 338 6.53 -16.92 -6.59
N TYR A 339 5.46 -16.98 -5.78
CA TYR A 339 4.09 -16.80 -6.27
C TYR A 339 3.82 -15.37 -6.72
N SER A 340 2.94 -15.22 -7.70
CA SER A 340 2.23 -13.97 -7.95
C SER A 340 1.29 -13.64 -6.77
N PRO A 341 0.92 -12.36 -6.54
CA PRO A 341 0.05 -11.97 -5.42
C PRO A 341 -1.30 -12.69 -5.42
N GLU A 342 -1.84 -13.00 -6.60
CA GLU A 342 -3.11 -13.73 -6.78
C GLU A 342 -2.94 -15.25 -6.60
N GLY A 343 -1.70 -15.74 -6.49
CA GLY A 343 -1.39 -17.15 -6.34
C GLY A 343 -1.61 -18.01 -7.59
N GLN A 344 -1.85 -17.39 -8.75
CA GLN A 344 -2.15 -18.09 -9.99
C GLN A 344 -0.91 -18.45 -10.80
N GLN A 345 0.18 -17.73 -10.61
CA GLN A 345 1.44 -17.92 -11.31
C GLN A 345 2.62 -18.04 -10.34
N ILE A 346 3.71 -18.61 -10.86
CA ILE A 346 4.97 -18.78 -10.13
C ILE A 346 6.09 -18.33 -11.06
N VAL A 347 6.95 -17.42 -10.57
CA VAL A 347 8.23 -17.11 -11.20
C VAL A 347 9.32 -17.94 -10.53
N PHE A 348 10.27 -18.44 -11.30
CA PHE A 348 11.41 -19.23 -10.80
C PHE A 348 12.63 -19.05 -11.72
N GLU A 349 13.80 -19.45 -11.27
CA GLU A 349 15.00 -19.50 -12.08
C GLU A 349 15.27 -20.92 -12.55
N SER A 350 15.83 -21.06 -13.76
CA SER A 350 16.20 -22.34 -14.36
C SER A 350 17.39 -22.20 -15.29
N ASP A 351 18.28 -23.19 -15.29
CA ASP A 351 19.43 -23.27 -16.20
C ASP A 351 19.17 -24.15 -17.42
N ARG A 352 17.92 -24.62 -17.65
CA ARG A 352 17.51 -25.49 -18.78
C ARG A 352 17.86 -24.92 -20.16
N GLY A 353 18.13 -23.65 -20.26
CA GLY A 353 18.59 -22.96 -21.50
C GLY A 353 20.11 -22.73 -21.52
N GLY A 354 20.90 -23.44 -20.70
CA GLY A 354 22.36 -23.35 -20.61
C GLY A 354 22.89 -22.32 -19.62
N ARG A 355 22.09 -21.32 -19.21
CA ARG A 355 22.38 -20.36 -18.16
C ARG A 355 21.14 -20.13 -17.34
N GLN A 356 21.32 -19.75 -16.08
CA GLN A 356 20.20 -19.36 -15.21
C GLN A 356 19.42 -18.18 -15.81
N GLN A 357 18.15 -18.42 -16.05
CA GLN A 357 17.20 -17.47 -16.59
C GLN A 357 15.89 -17.54 -15.81
N LEU A 358 15.07 -16.50 -15.93
CA LEU A 358 13.77 -16.46 -15.27
C LEU A 358 12.70 -17.07 -16.16
N TYR A 359 11.85 -17.86 -15.53
CA TYR A 359 10.69 -18.50 -16.12
C TYR A 359 9.45 -18.18 -15.30
N VAL A 360 8.30 -18.12 -15.96
CA VAL A 360 6.98 -18.05 -15.32
C VAL A 360 6.19 -19.29 -15.73
N MET A 361 5.41 -19.83 -14.80
CA MET A 361 4.50 -20.96 -15.01
C MET A 361 3.18 -20.70 -14.26
N ASN A 362 2.13 -21.44 -14.60
CA ASN A 362 0.92 -21.50 -13.80
C ASN A 362 1.19 -22.16 -12.44
N ALA A 363 0.36 -21.89 -11.44
CA ALA A 363 0.52 -22.46 -10.09
C ALA A 363 0.45 -23.99 -10.03
N ASP A 364 -0.11 -24.65 -11.06
CA ASP A 364 -0.15 -26.09 -11.22
C ASP A 364 1.10 -26.70 -11.92
N GLY A 365 2.06 -25.85 -12.29
CA GLY A 365 3.29 -26.23 -13.00
C GLY A 365 3.20 -26.21 -14.52
N SER A 366 2.02 -25.95 -15.10
CA SER A 366 1.82 -25.87 -16.55
C SER A 366 2.31 -24.55 -17.15
N ASN A 367 2.37 -24.46 -18.48
CA ASN A 367 2.70 -23.25 -19.24
C ASN A 367 4.04 -22.59 -18.87
N GLN A 368 5.08 -23.38 -18.67
CA GLN A 368 6.42 -22.87 -18.33
C GLN A 368 7.01 -22.06 -19.48
N LYS A 369 7.27 -20.78 -19.26
CA LYS A 369 7.74 -19.84 -20.27
C LYS A 369 8.91 -19.00 -19.75
N ARG A 370 10.00 -18.93 -20.54
CA ARG A 370 11.13 -18.03 -20.25
C ARG A 370 10.71 -16.57 -20.45
N ILE A 371 11.14 -15.69 -19.52
CA ILE A 371 10.85 -14.25 -19.54
C ILE A 371 12.10 -13.38 -19.54
N SER A 372 13.30 -13.90 -19.27
CA SER A 372 14.56 -13.14 -19.34
C SER A 372 15.40 -13.56 -20.53
N PHE A 373 15.92 -12.59 -21.30
CA PHE A 373 16.65 -12.86 -22.57
C PHE A 373 17.94 -12.03 -22.69
N GLY A 374 18.24 -11.16 -21.74
CA GLY A 374 19.44 -10.33 -21.74
C GLY A 374 20.72 -11.12 -21.44
N ASP A 375 21.85 -10.44 -21.59
CA ASP A 375 23.17 -11.01 -21.29
C ASP A 375 23.33 -11.31 -19.80
N GLY A 376 24.09 -12.39 -19.50
CA GLY A 376 24.38 -12.83 -18.15
C GLY A 376 23.37 -13.83 -17.58
N SER A 377 23.47 -14.05 -16.27
CA SER A 377 22.59 -14.93 -15.52
C SER A 377 21.60 -14.14 -14.70
N TYR A 378 20.37 -14.63 -14.61
CA TYR A 378 19.28 -14.05 -13.83
C TYR A 378 18.89 -15.02 -12.72
N SER A 379 18.76 -14.53 -11.49
CA SER A 379 18.51 -15.38 -10.33
C SER A 379 17.66 -14.69 -9.25
N THR A 380 17.21 -15.49 -8.29
CA THR A 380 16.47 -15.03 -7.09
C THR A 380 15.28 -14.11 -7.41
N PRO A 381 14.36 -14.51 -8.31
CA PRO A 381 13.23 -13.69 -8.66
C PRO A 381 12.24 -13.56 -7.49
N VAL A 382 11.62 -12.40 -7.37
CA VAL A 382 10.55 -12.14 -6.39
C VAL A 382 9.47 -11.30 -7.03
N TRP A 383 8.24 -11.78 -7.00
CA TRP A 383 7.08 -11.06 -7.53
C TRP A 383 6.71 -9.90 -6.60
N SER A 384 6.37 -8.73 -7.16
CA SER A 384 5.91 -7.58 -6.39
C SER A 384 4.53 -7.84 -5.76
N PRO A 385 4.22 -7.27 -4.61
CA PRO A 385 2.88 -7.36 -4.02
C PRO A 385 1.76 -6.79 -4.90
N ARG A 386 2.09 -5.88 -5.82
CA ARG A 386 1.14 -5.30 -6.79
C ARG A 386 0.93 -6.16 -8.03
N GLY A 387 1.76 -7.17 -8.25
CA GLY A 387 1.67 -8.07 -9.40
C GLY A 387 2.27 -7.54 -10.71
N ASP A 388 2.66 -6.28 -10.75
CA ASP A 388 3.11 -5.56 -11.94
C ASP A 388 4.58 -5.78 -12.30
N LEU A 389 5.42 -6.15 -11.32
CA LEU A 389 6.85 -6.30 -11.47
C LEU A 389 7.39 -7.59 -10.85
N ILE A 390 8.52 -8.05 -11.38
CA ILE A 390 9.38 -9.09 -10.81
C ILE A 390 10.74 -8.46 -10.55
N ALA A 391 11.18 -8.44 -9.28
CA ALA A 391 12.54 -8.07 -8.94
C ALA A 391 13.46 -9.29 -9.08
N PHE A 392 14.71 -9.07 -9.48
CA PHE A 392 15.67 -10.14 -9.72
C PHE A 392 17.11 -9.70 -9.47
N THR A 393 17.98 -10.67 -9.29
CA THR A 393 19.44 -10.48 -9.35
C THR A 393 19.93 -10.82 -10.76
N LYS A 394 20.73 -9.92 -11.35
CA LYS A 394 21.43 -10.15 -12.61
C LYS A 394 22.94 -10.19 -12.37
N GLN A 395 23.61 -11.21 -12.90
CA GLN A 395 25.06 -11.31 -12.88
C GLN A 395 25.58 -11.22 -14.32
N SER A 396 26.36 -10.16 -14.61
CA SER A 396 26.98 -9.94 -15.91
C SER A 396 28.31 -9.21 -15.72
N GLY A 397 29.35 -9.60 -16.48
CA GLY A 397 30.66 -8.96 -16.42
C GLY A 397 31.31 -8.93 -15.02
N GLY A 398 31.07 -9.96 -14.19
CA GLY A 398 31.60 -10.06 -12.83
C GLY A 398 30.92 -9.15 -11.80
N LYS A 399 29.85 -8.44 -12.18
CA LYS A 399 29.07 -7.55 -11.30
C LYS A 399 27.70 -8.17 -11.01
N PHE A 400 27.18 -7.87 -9.82
CA PHE A 400 25.80 -8.16 -9.43
C PHE A 400 24.95 -6.90 -9.52
N SER A 401 23.76 -7.04 -10.04
CA SER A 401 22.78 -5.96 -10.17
C SER A 401 21.44 -6.43 -9.65
N ILE A 402 20.68 -5.54 -9.02
CA ILE A 402 19.26 -5.73 -8.74
C ILE A 402 18.49 -5.00 -9.84
N GLY A 403 17.59 -5.70 -10.49
CA GLY A 403 16.73 -5.16 -11.53
C GLY A 403 15.27 -5.53 -11.30
N VAL A 404 14.40 -4.94 -12.10
CA VAL A 404 12.98 -5.26 -12.19
C VAL A 404 12.57 -5.42 -13.65
N MET A 405 11.56 -6.26 -13.91
CA MET A 405 10.91 -6.41 -15.22
C MET A 405 9.42 -6.69 -15.02
N ARG A 406 8.62 -6.53 -16.07
CA ARG A 406 7.23 -6.99 -16.04
C ARG A 406 7.15 -8.52 -16.09
N PRO A 407 6.01 -9.12 -15.68
CA PRO A 407 5.83 -10.58 -15.71
C PRO A 407 5.94 -11.22 -17.10
N ASP A 408 5.75 -10.45 -18.16
CA ASP A 408 5.96 -10.87 -19.56
C ASP A 408 7.42 -10.80 -20.03
N GLY A 409 8.32 -10.28 -19.16
CA GLY A 409 9.74 -10.06 -19.45
C GLY A 409 10.08 -8.71 -20.07
N SER A 410 9.08 -7.88 -20.38
CA SER A 410 9.29 -6.53 -20.92
C SER A 410 9.73 -5.54 -19.86
N GLY A 411 10.28 -4.40 -20.28
CA GLY A 411 10.59 -3.28 -19.40
C GLY A 411 11.70 -3.58 -18.38
N GLU A 412 12.66 -4.44 -18.72
CA GLU A 412 13.83 -4.69 -17.86
C GLU A 412 14.53 -3.37 -17.51
N ARG A 413 14.74 -3.14 -16.22
CA ARG A 413 15.43 -1.97 -15.69
C ARG A 413 16.33 -2.35 -14.52
N ILE A 414 17.59 -1.96 -14.59
CA ILE A 414 18.54 -2.12 -13.49
C ILE A 414 18.37 -0.96 -12.51
N LEU A 415 18.14 -1.30 -11.25
CA LEU A 415 17.96 -0.33 -10.16
C LEU A 415 19.29 0.04 -9.50
N THR A 416 20.18 -0.96 -9.33
CA THR A 416 21.46 -0.76 -8.65
C THR A 416 22.46 -1.84 -9.04
N THR A 417 23.74 -1.53 -9.03
CA THR A 417 24.84 -2.45 -9.32
C THR A 417 25.88 -2.39 -8.20
N GLY A 418 26.48 -3.52 -7.85
CA GLY A 418 27.54 -3.59 -6.83
C GLY A 418 28.13 -4.99 -6.71
N PHE A 419 29.13 -5.15 -5.85
CA PHE A 419 29.91 -6.38 -5.77
C PHE A 419 29.18 -7.55 -5.03
N HIS A 420 28.26 -7.23 -4.09
CA HIS A 420 27.55 -8.22 -3.27
C HIS A 420 26.03 -8.00 -3.22
N LYS A 421 25.42 -7.54 -4.29
CA LYS A 421 23.97 -7.28 -4.33
C LYS A 421 23.23 -8.51 -4.85
N LYS A 422 22.54 -9.24 -3.97
CA LYS A 422 21.79 -10.46 -4.29
C LYS A 422 20.49 -10.54 -3.49
N GLY A 423 19.51 -11.24 -4.06
CA GLY A 423 18.29 -11.65 -3.37
C GLY A 423 17.39 -10.47 -2.99
N PRO A 424 16.79 -9.79 -3.97
CA PRO A 424 15.83 -8.74 -3.69
C PRO A 424 14.64 -9.28 -2.91
N THR A 425 13.97 -8.40 -2.17
CA THR A 425 12.69 -8.65 -1.53
C THR A 425 11.84 -7.37 -1.63
N TRP A 426 10.54 -7.53 -1.59
CA TRP A 426 9.58 -6.44 -1.55
C TRP A 426 9.14 -6.22 -0.11
#